data_7073e677431d22e10c3f53d7ee43cc8a
#
_entry.id   7073e677431d22e10c3f53d7ee43cc8a
#
_cell.length_a   1.000
_cell.length_b   1.000
_cell.length_c   1.000
_cell.angle_alpha   90.00
_cell.angle_beta   90.00
_cell.angle_gamma   90.00
#
_symmetry.space_group_name_H-M   'P 1'
#
loop_
_entity.id
_entity.type
_entity.pdbx_description
1 polymer ?
#
loop_
_entity_poly.entity_id
_entity_poly.type
_entity_poly.pdbx_seq_one_letter_code
_entity_poly.pdbx_strand_id
1 'polypeptide(L)'
;MQNKFLVLKLLTLTFLFCSTAGPYVVVENYGNWKTLSVASKSAYVTGLWDAYIDFFGKELGEKYNADCSDNRITRVSDLVEIVDSLYNQEINRGFSPATLLREKGLQYLCSE
;
A
#
# COMPACT_ATOMS: atom_id res chain seq x y z
N MET A 1 -34.60 25.42 -27.55
CA MET A 1 -34.72 23.94 -27.45
C MET A 1 -33.41 23.18 -27.75
N GLN A 2 -32.59 23.63 -28.66
CA GLN A 2 -31.32 22.97 -28.96
C GLN A 2 -30.30 23.06 -27.82
N ASN A 3 -30.28 24.14 -27.01
CA ASN A 3 -29.31 24.31 -25.92
C ASN A 3 -29.56 23.39 -24.72
N LYS A 4 -30.79 22.93 -24.50
CA LYS A 4 -31.11 22.01 -23.42
C LYS A 4 -30.61 20.57 -23.69
N PHE A 5 -30.61 20.16 -24.94
CA PHE A 5 -30.09 18.86 -25.35
C PHE A 5 -28.57 18.77 -25.31
N LEU A 6 -27.85 19.86 -25.61
CA LEU A 6 -26.40 19.94 -25.54
C LEU A 6 -25.90 19.89 -24.08
N VAL A 7 -26.57 20.58 -23.16
CA VAL A 7 -26.24 20.58 -21.74
C VAL A 7 -26.48 19.19 -21.14
N LEU A 8 -27.54 18.49 -21.55
CA LEU A 8 -27.81 17.13 -21.06
C LEU A 8 -26.75 16.13 -21.56
N LYS A 9 -26.30 16.27 -22.81
CA LYS A 9 -25.21 15.42 -23.36
C LYS A 9 -23.87 15.67 -22.67
N LEU A 10 -23.54 16.91 -22.34
CA LEU A 10 -22.33 17.24 -21.59
C LEU A 10 -22.37 16.69 -20.16
N LEU A 11 -23.50 16.79 -19.47
CA LEU A 11 -23.69 16.24 -18.13
C LEU A 11 -23.56 14.71 -18.12
N THR A 12 -24.09 14.03 -19.12
CA THR A 12 -24.00 12.56 -19.25
C THR A 12 -22.56 12.12 -19.52
N LEU A 13 -21.80 12.89 -20.33
CA LEU A 13 -20.40 12.62 -20.60
C LEU A 13 -19.52 12.82 -19.35
N THR A 14 -19.79 13.85 -18.55
CA THR A 14 -19.07 14.12 -17.30
C THR A 14 -19.34 13.04 -16.26
N PHE A 15 -20.56 12.51 -16.21
CA PHE A 15 -20.94 11.42 -15.31
C PHE A 15 -20.26 10.09 -15.70
N LEU A 16 -20.14 9.78 -16.99
CA LEU A 16 -19.40 8.63 -17.50
C LEU A 16 -17.89 8.74 -17.20
N PHE A 17 -17.32 9.93 -17.24
CA PHE A 17 -15.92 10.17 -16.89
C PHE A 17 -15.64 9.95 -15.40
N CYS A 18 -16.53 10.36 -14.50
CA CYS A 18 -16.44 10.09 -13.07
C CYS A 18 -16.62 8.61 -12.72
N SER A 19 -17.45 7.87 -13.47
CA SER A 19 -17.67 6.42 -13.24
C SER A 19 -16.53 5.55 -13.78
N THR A 20 -15.68 6.08 -14.67
CA THR A 20 -14.48 5.40 -15.21
C THR A 20 -13.20 5.75 -14.46
N ALA A 21 -13.22 6.71 -13.52
CA ALA A 21 -12.15 6.91 -12.55
C ALA A 21 -12.14 5.70 -11.60
N GLY A 22 -11.38 4.71 -11.96
CA GLY A 22 -11.31 3.34 -11.51
C GLY A 22 -11.64 3.00 -10.06
N PRO A 23 -12.01 1.75 -9.78
CA PRO A 23 -12.27 1.29 -8.44
C PRO A 23 -11.00 1.44 -7.59
N TYR A 24 -11.18 1.71 -6.30
CA TYR A 24 -10.11 1.61 -5.32
C TYR A 24 -9.41 0.27 -5.47
N VAL A 25 -8.10 0.31 -5.74
CA VAL A 25 -7.29 -0.89 -5.67
C VAL A 25 -7.00 -1.15 -4.20
N VAL A 26 -7.87 -1.88 -3.56
CA VAL A 26 -7.61 -2.38 -2.21
C VAL A 26 -6.78 -3.64 -2.34
N VAL A 27 -5.59 -3.63 -1.76
CA VAL A 27 -4.73 -4.82 -1.72
C VAL A 27 -5.05 -5.58 -0.44
N GLU A 28 -5.97 -6.52 -0.52
CA GLU A 28 -6.49 -7.25 0.63
C GLU A 28 -5.67 -8.47 1.00
N ASN A 29 -4.98 -9.06 0.03
CA ASN A 29 -4.28 -10.33 0.20
C ASN A 29 -3.21 -10.54 -0.87
N TYR A 30 -2.54 -11.68 -0.80
CA TYR A 30 -1.54 -12.09 -1.78
C TYR A 30 -2.07 -12.12 -3.22
N GLY A 31 -3.32 -12.55 -3.42
CA GLY A 31 -3.94 -12.60 -4.75
C GLY A 31 -3.96 -11.25 -5.44
N ASN A 32 -4.28 -10.19 -4.71
CA ASN A 32 -4.21 -8.82 -5.22
C ASN A 32 -2.76 -8.33 -5.37
N TRP A 33 -1.92 -8.60 -4.39
CA TRP A 33 -0.53 -8.17 -4.38
C TRP A 33 0.29 -8.71 -5.55
N LYS A 34 0.18 -10.01 -5.82
CA LYS A 34 0.96 -10.66 -6.89
C LYS A 34 0.65 -10.12 -8.29
N THR A 35 -0.51 -9.51 -8.50
CA THR A 35 -0.91 -8.93 -9.78
C THR A 35 -0.38 -7.53 -10.01
N LEU A 36 0.13 -6.87 -8.97
CA LEU A 36 0.66 -5.52 -9.07
C LEU A 36 2.01 -5.51 -9.80
N SER A 37 2.22 -4.47 -10.60
CA SER A 37 3.54 -4.18 -11.15
C SER A 37 4.54 -3.82 -10.05
N VAL A 38 5.84 -3.91 -10.32
CA VAL A 38 6.89 -3.47 -9.40
C VAL A 38 6.70 -2.01 -8.99
N ALA A 39 6.36 -1.15 -9.95
CA ALA A 39 6.10 0.27 -9.67
C ALA A 39 4.89 0.47 -8.74
N SER A 40 3.81 -0.28 -8.96
CA SER A 40 2.62 -0.23 -8.11
C SER A 40 2.89 -0.75 -6.70
N LYS A 41 3.63 -1.83 -6.56
CA LYS A 41 4.08 -2.35 -5.26
C LYS A 41 4.91 -1.31 -4.51
N SER A 42 5.86 -0.69 -5.18
CA SER A 42 6.73 0.35 -4.61
C SER A 42 5.94 1.57 -4.15
N ALA A 43 5.01 2.06 -4.97
CA ALA A 43 4.14 3.17 -4.60
C ALA A 43 3.25 2.84 -3.39
N TYR A 44 2.70 1.64 -3.37
CA TYR A 44 1.84 1.15 -2.29
C TYR A 44 2.59 1.09 -0.96
N VAL A 45 3.75 0.45 -0.92
CA VAL A 45 4.52 0.34 0.33
C VAL A 45 5.11 1.67 0.79
N THR A 46 5.44 2.58 -0.13
CA THR A 46 5.90 3.93 0.20
C THR A 46 4.83 4.70 0.97
N GLY A 47 3.62 4.76 0.42
CA GLY A 47 2.50 5.44 1.07
C GLY A 47 2.12 4.79 2.41
N LEU A 48 2.14 3.47 2.45
CA LEU A 48 1.87 2.71 3.66
C LEU A 48 2.92 2.98 4.76
N TRP A 49 4.18 2.99 4.41
CA TRP A 49 5.29 3.24 5.34
C TRP A 49 5.26 4.68 5.88
N ASP A 50 5.03 5.66 5.03
CA ASP A 50 4.90 7.05 5.43
C ASP A 50 3.74 7.25 6.41
N ALA A 51 2.58 6.68 6.13
CA ALA A 51 1.43 6.72 7.02
C ALA A 51 1.72 6.01 8.35
N TYR A 52 2.46 4.92 8.29
CA TYR A 52 2.83 4.13 9.46
C TYR A 52 3.73 4.92 10.41
N ILE A 53 4.77 5.56 9.89
CA ILE A 53 5.68 6.39 10.67
C ILE A 53 4.94 7.59 11.27
N ASP A 54 4.06 8.22 10.50
CA ASP A 54 3.31 9.39 10.94
C ASP A 54 2.36 9.06 12.10
N PHE A 55 1.61 7.95 11.98
CA PHE A 55 0.62 7.58 13.00
C PHE A 55 1.18 6.81 14.20
N PHE A 56 2.19 5.99 13.99
CA PHE A 56 2.65 5.01 14.99
C PHE A 56 4.15 5.08 15.29
N GLY A 57 4.86 6.10 14.78
CA GLY A 57 6.32 6.17 14.91
C GLY A 57 6.81 6.12 16.34
N LYS A 58 6.10 6.73 17.29
CA LYS A 58 6.44 6.69 18.72
C LYS A 58 6.30 5.28 19.31
N GLU A 59 5.18 4.62 19.05
CA GLU A 59 4.91 3.27 19.52
C GLU A 59 5.86 2.24 18.89
N LEU A 60 6.19 2.43 17.62
CA LEU A 60 7.14 1.59 16.91
C LEU A 60 8.55 1.75 17.49
N GLY A 61 8.97 2.96 17.81
CA GLY A 61 10.25 3.22 18.46
C GLY A 61 10.37 2.58 19.84
N GLU A 62 9.30 2.59 20.63
CA GLU A 62 9.25 1.94 21.94
C GLU A 62 9.27 0.42 21.82
N LYS A 63 8.52 -0.16 20.87
CA LYS A 63 8.38 -1.61 20.71
C LYS A 63 9.65 -2.27 20.13
N TYR A 64 10.33 -1.61 19.20
CA TYR A 64 11.42 -2.21 18.44
C TYR A 64 12.80 -1.62 18.73
N ASN A 65 12.91 -0.78 19.74
CA ASN A 65 14.11 -0.04 20.09
C ASN A 65 14.50 1.00 19.00
N ALA A 66 14.50 2.26 19.36
CA ALA A 66 14.73 3.39 18.43
C ALA A 66 16.03 3.25 17.60
N ASP A 67 17.02 2.56 18.13
CA ASP A 67 18.30 2.31 17.46
C ASP A 67 18.18 1.41 16.22
N CYS A 68 17.14 0.62 16.11
CA CYS A 68 16.93 -0.26 14.96
C CYS A 68 16.50 0.51 13.71
N SER A 69 15.76 1.60 13.86
CA SER A 69 15.29 2.41 12.74
C SER A 69 16.31 3.45 12.27
N ASP A 70 17.17 3.93 13.15
CA ASP A 70 18.08 5.02 12.86
C ASP A 70 19.35 4.59 12.10
N ASN A 71 19.75 3.33 12.21
CA ASN A 71 20.98 2.81 11.62
C ASN A 71 20.79 2.12 10.26
N ARG A 72 19.57 1.99 9.77
CA ARG A 72 19.29 1.35 8.48
C ARG A 72 18.56 2.29 7.55
N ILE A 73 19.19 2.59 6.42
CA ILE A 73 18.51 3.22 5.30
C ILE A 73 17.57 2.18 4.71
N THR A 74 16.31 2.24 5.12
CA THR A 74 15.27 1.39 4.55
C THR A 74 14.93 1.90 3.16
N ARG A 75 15.20 1.09 2.15
CA ARG A 75 14.83 1.37 0.76
C ARG A 75 13.41 0.88 0.51
N VAL A 76 12.72 1.55 -0.41
CA VAL A 76 11.39 1.08 -0.86
C VAL A 76 11.46 -0.35 -1.39
N SER A 77 12.54 -0.69 -2.10
CA SER A 77 12.79 -2.05 -2.59
C SER A 77 12.89 -3.09 -1.46
N ASP A 78 13.47 -2.71 -0.33
CA ASP A 78 13.58 -3.61 0.83
C ASP A 78 12.20 -3.91 1.44
N LEU A 79 11.33 -2.89 1.51
CA LEU A 79 9.96 -3.07 1.97
C LEU A 79 9.14 -3.98 1.04
N VAL A 80 9.29 -3.82 -0.26
CA VAL A 80 8.65 -4.72 -1.25
C VAL A 80 9.15 -6.14 -1.09
N GLU A 81 10.47 -6.33 -0.93
CA GLU A 81 11.10 -7.63 -0.74
C GLU A 81 10.63 -8.31 0.55
N ILE A 82 10.46 -7.56 1.63
CA ILE A 82 9.92 -8.08 2.89
C ILE A 82 8.50 -8.62 2.69
N VAL A 83 7.64 -7.87 2.02
CA VAL A 83 6.27 -8.32 1.73
C VAL A 83 6.27 -9.56 0.85
N ASP A 84 7.05 -9.57 -0.21
CA ASP A 84 7.19 -10.73 -1.10
C ASP A 84 7.69 -11.96 -0.34
N SER A 85 8.67 -11.79 0.53
CA SER A 85 9.22 -12.87 1.37
C SER A 85 8.19 -13.41 2.37
N LEU A 86 7.41 -12.52 2.98
CA LEU A 86 6.35 -12.93 3.90
C LEU A 86 5.25 -13.72 3.20
N TYR A 87 4.92 -13.35 1.97
CA TYR A 87 3.93 -14.08 1.17
C TYR A 87 4.41 -15.45 0.65
N ASN A 88 5.69 -15.76 0.72
CA ASN A 88 6.19 -17.12 0.45
C ASN A 88 5.65 -18.13 1.45
N GLN A 89 5.30 -17.70 2.66
CA GLN A 89 4.64 -18.53 3.65
C GLN A 89 3.12 -18.51 3.41
N GLU A 90 2.53 -19.66 3.20
CA GLU A 90 1.09 -19.79 2.92
C GLU A 90 0.20 -19.15 3.98
N ILE A 91 0.58 -19.26 5.25
CA ILE A 91 -0.18 -18.70 6.36
C ILE A 91 -0.37 -17.17 6.24
N ASN A 92 0.54 -16.50 5.54
CA ASN A 92 0.49 -15.05 5.37
C ASN A 92 -0.37 -14.59 4.19
N ARG A 93 -0.77 -15.48 3.30
CA ARG A 93 -1.42 -15.13 2.04
C ARG A 93 -2.83 -14.55 2.16
N GLY A 94 -3.49 -14.79 3.28
CA GLY A 94 -4.79 -14.21 3.58
C GLY A 94 -4.73 -12.78 4.14
N PHE A 95 -3.55 -12.32 4.56
CA PHE A 95 -3.38 -10.99 5.14
C PHE A 95 -3.04 -9.94 4.08
N SER A 96 -3.43 -8.69 4.36
CA SER A 96 -3.00 -7.55 3.53
C SER A 96 -1.52 -7.24 3.72
N PRO A 97 -0.85 -6.62 2.72
CA PRO A 97 0.53 -6.16 2.90
C PRO A 97 0.67 -5.19 4.08
N ALA A 98 -0.35 -4.37 4.32
CA ALA A 98 -0.40 -3.46 5.46
C ALA A 98 -0.29 -4.20 6.79
N THR A 99 -1.08 -5.24 6.95
CA THR A 99 -1.05 -6.09 8.15
C THR A 99 0.30 -6.81 8.30
N LEU A 100 0.83 -7.35 7.21
CA LEU A 100 2.12 -8.04 7.23
C LEU A 100 3.26 -7.13 7.63
N LEU A 101 3.33 -5.92 7.07
CA LEU A 101 4.36 -4.94 7.45
C LEU A 101 4.22 -4.51 8.89
N ARG A 102 3.00 -4.29 9.36
CA ARG A 102 2.74 -3.90 10.74
C ARG A 102 3.13 -4.98 11.75
N GLU A 103 2.70 -6.19 11.52
CA GLU A 103 2.83 -7.29 12.50
C GLU A 103 4.17 -8.03 12.41
N LYS A 104 4.73 -8.15 11.21
CA LYS A 104 5.89 -9.00 10.95
C LYS A 104 7.05 -8.28 10.26
N GLY A 105 6.76 -7.26 9.44
CA GLY A 105 7.77 -6.63 8.60
C GLY A 105 8.88 -5.95 9.37
N LEU A 106 8.56 -5.30 10.48
CA LEU A 106 9.53 -4.62 11.32
C LEU A 106 10.52 -5.59 11.99
N GLN A 107 10.10 -6.82 12.27
CA GLN A 107 11.00 -7.85 12.79
C GLN A 107 12.12 -8.17 11.79
N TYR A 108 11.81 -8.16 10.49
CA TYR A 108 12.80 -8.37 9.45
C TYR A 108 13.81 -7.22 9.33
N LEU A 109 13.36 -6.01 9.56
CA LEU A 109 14.26 -4.84 9.56
C LEU A 109 15.18 -4.81 10.78
N CYS A 110 14.73 -5.36 11.87
CA CYS A 110 15.43 -5.35 13.16
C CYS A 110 16.13 -6.67 13.50
N SER A 111 15.85 -7.72 12.75
CA SER A 111 16.55 -9.00 12.93
C SER A 111 17.77 -9.08 12.02
N GLU A 112 18.89 -9.20 12.61
CA GLU A 112 20.07 -9.78 11.96
C GLU A 112 20.27 -11.18 12.44
#